data_626bdfd9f7964075ee4c03fb9936bc21
#
_entry.id   626bdfd9f7964075ee4c03fb9936bc21
#
_cell.length_a   1.000
_cell.length_b   1.000
_cell.length_c   1.000
_cell.angle_alpha   90.00
_cell.angle_beta   90.00
_cell.angle_gamma   90.00
#
_symmetry.space_group_name_H-M   'P 1'
#
loop_
_entity.id
_entity.type
_entity.pdbx_description
1 polymer ?
#
loop_
_entity_poly.entity_id
_entity_poly.type
_entity_poly.pdbx_seq_one_letter_code
_entity_poly.pdbx_strand_id
1 'polypeptide(L)'
;MSDWKNENDAREQIKSLVAEYYEKYKKPEQEKEFMPGDRLSYASRVYDEKEMCALTDATLDFWLTTGRFADQFEKEFAAWIGIKWAHLVNSGSSANLIAFMALTAPELGDRQIKKGDEIITVACGFPTTITPAIQYGAVPVFVDVTVPQYNIDVNQLETALSPKTKAVMIAHTLGNPFDLKAVRAFCDKHNLWLVEDNCDALGTKYTIDGETRFSGIWGDIGTSSFYPPHHMTMGEGGCVYTNNPLLHRMILSFRDWGRDCVCPSGRDNLCGHRFDKQYGELPLGYDHKYVYSHFGYNLKATDMQAAVGCAQIVKFPKFVERRRENFDRLKAGLAGTEDKLILPVPCENSRPSWFGFLITCKEGVDRNKVVQYVENHGVQTRMLFAGNLTKHPCFDQMRATGEGYRIVGELTNTDRIMNDTFWVGVYPGMTDEMIDYMAKTIKEAVDQQ
;
A
#
# COMPACT_ATOMS: atom_id res chain seq x y z
N MET A 1 34.58 -13.90 29.35
CA MET A 1 33.69 -12.71 29.28
C MET A 1 34.24 -11.81 28.18
N SER A 2 33.41 -11.25 27.35
CA SER A 2 33.84 -10.34 26.29
C SER A 2 34.40 -9.06 26.90
N ASP A 3 35.57 -8.59 26.40
CA ASP A 3 36.25 -7.40 26.87
C ASP A 3 35.65 -6.12 26.25
N TRP A 4 34.34 -5.92 26.44
CA TRP A 4 33.65 -4.73 25.93
C TRP A 4 34.07 -3.48 26.71
N LYS A 5 34.49 -2.44 26.00
CA LYS A 5 34.92 -1.18 26.58
C LYS A 5 33.76 -0.31 27.04
N ASN A 6 32.63 -0.39 26.35
CA ASN A 6 31.38 0.32 26.63
C ASN A 6 30.22 -0.31 25.84
N GLU A 7 29.00 0.22 26.04
CA GLU A 7 27.81 -0.28 25.36
C GLU A 7 27.90 -0.20 23.83
N ASN A 8 28.45 0.89 23.27
CA ASN A 8 28.57 1.01 21.81
C ASN A 8 29.52 -0.05 21.22
N ASP A 9 30.63 -0.30 21.89
CA ASP A 9 31.56 -1.38 21.47
C ASP A 9 30.88 -2.76 21.51
N ALA A 10 30.10 -3.01 22.55
CA ALA A 10 29.30 -4.25 22.65
C ALA A 10 28.29 -4.37 21.49
N ARG A 11 27.54 -3.30 21.18
CA ARG A 11 26.57 -3.27 20.09
C ARG A 11 27.25 -3.51 18.73
N GLU A 12 28.38 -2.88 18.45
CA GLU A 12 29.11 -3.07 17.19
C GLU A 12 29.61 -4.51 17.05
N GLN A 13 30.13 -5.13 18.13
CA GLN A 13 30.56 -6.53 18.11
C GLN A 13 29.38 -7.49 17.88
N ILE A 14 28.22 -7.27 18.52
CA ILE A 14 27.02 -8.07 18.32
C ILE A 14 26.55 -7.94 16.84
N LYS A 15 26.49 -6.72 16.29
CA LYS A 15 26.12 -6.50 14.89
C LYS A 15 27.10 -7.17 13.92
N SER A 16 28.41 -7.14 14.22
CA SER A 16 29.42 -7.85 13.44
C SER A 16 29.18 -9.36 13.38
N LEU A 17 28.79 -9.97 14.52
CA LEU A 17 28.42 -11.41 14.55
C LEU A 17 27.16 -11.69 13.73
N VAL A 18 26.17 -10.79 13.77
CA VAL A 18 24.95 -10.90 12.94
C VAL A 18 25.28 -10.81 11.45
N ALA A 19 26.17 -9.88 11.07
CA ALA A 19 26.63 -9.75 9.68
C ALA A 19 27.41 -10.98 9.21
N GLU A 20 28.30 -11.54 10.07
CA GLU A 20 29.01 -12.79 9.78
C GLU A 20 28.04 -13.97 9.61
N TYR A 21 27.00 -14.05 10.47
CA TYR A 21 25.95 -15.07 10.34
C TYR A 21 25.22 -14.95 8.99
N TYR A 22 24.87 -13.71 8.57
CA TYR A 22 24.21 -13.47 7.28
C TYR A 22 25.10 -13.95 6.13
N GLU A 23 26.36 -13.49 6.06
CA GLU A 23 27.30 -13.83 4.99
C GLU A 23 27.51 -15.35 4.88
N LYS A 24 27.57 -16.05 6.01
CA LYS A 24 27.83 -17.48 6.04
C LYS A 24 26.62 -18.36 5.73
N TYR A 25 25.41 -17.95 6.15
CA TYR A 25 24.26 -18.83 6.12
C TYR A 25 23.09 -18.30 5.29
N LYS A 26 22.89 -16.99 5.20
CA LYS A 26 21.71 -16.42 4.53
C LYS A 26 21.98 -15.98 3.11
N LYS A 27 23.11 -15.38 2.87
CA LYS A 27 23.51 -14.94 1.54
C LYS A 27 23.63 -16.11 0.54
N PRO A 28 24.26 -17.27 0.87
CA PRO A 28 24.29 -18.41 -0.05
C PRO A 28 22.90 -19.00 -0.36
N GLU A 29 21.94 -18.90 0.59
CA GLU A 29 20.55 -19.31 0.33
C GLU A 29 19.87 -18.38 -0.70
N GLN A 30 20.17 -17.08 -0.66
CA GLN A 30 19.60 -16.08 -1.57
C GLN A 30 20.28 -16.08 -2.96
N GLU A 31 21.57 -16.40 -3.01
CA GLU A 31 22.37 -16.46 -4.23
C GLU A 31 22.34 -17.85 -4.91
N LYS A 32 21.46 -18.75 -4.44
CA LYS A 32 21.31 -20.07 -5.07
C LYS A 32 20.94 -19.90 -6.55
N GLU A 33 21.67 -20.57 -7.42
CA GLU A 33 21.38 -20.59 -8.86
C GLU A 33 19.97 -21.13 -9.14
N PHE A 34 19.23 -20.44 -9.97
CA PHE A 34 17.92 -20.84 -10.41
C PHE A 34 17.99 -22.00 -11.43
N MET A 35 17.20 -23.02 -11.22
CA MET A 35 17.03 -24.13 -12.18
C MET A 35 15.61 -24.17 -12.70
N PRO A 36 15.40 -24.45 -14.00
CA PRO A 36 14.06 -24.64 -14.56
C PRO A 36 13.24 -25.67 -13.76
N GLY A 37 12.06 -25.27 -13.29
CA GLY A 37 11.21 -26.05 -12.39
C GLY A 37 11.34 -25.69 -10.90
N ASP A 38 12.33 -24.91 -10.51
CA ASP A 38 12.35 -24.31 -9.19
C ASP A 38 11.16 -23.36 -9.01
N ARG A 39 10.68 -23.23 -7.77
CA ARG A 39 9.55 -22.38 -7.46
C ARG A 39 9.90 -20.89 -7.60
N LEU A 40 9.26 -20.21 -8.53
CA LEU A 40 9.29 -18.76 -8.68
C LEU A 40 8.13 -18.12 -7.91
N SER A 41 8.41 -17.51 -6.77
CA SER A 41 7.40 -16.82 -5.99
C SER A 41 6.98 -15.52 -6.68
N TYR A 42 5.69 -15.15 -6.60
CA TYR A 42 5.18 -13.88 -7.14
C TYR A 42 5.77 -12.65 -6.44
N ALA A 43 6.22 -12.81 -5.20
CA ALA A 43 6.89 -11.79 -4.42
C ALA A 43 7.71 -12.43 -3.30
N SER A 44 8.75 -11.75 -2.88
CA SER A 44 9.55 -12.11 -1.71
C SER A 44 10.25 -10.86 -1.17
N ARG A 45 10.72 -10.96 0.07
CA ARG A 45 11.54 -9.93 0.68
C ARG A 45 12.96 -9.94 0.10
N VAL A 46 13.53 -8.78 -0.13
CA VAL A 46 14.93 -8.60 -0.48
C VAL A 46 15.61 -7.89 0.69
N TYR A 47 16.63 -8.51 1.27
CA TYR A 47 17.33 -8.02 2.45
C TYR A 47 18.79 -8.47 2.45
N ASP A 48 19.61 -7.80 3.25
CA ASP A 48 20.99 -8.20 3.54
C ASP A 48 21.25 -8.13 5.07
N GLU A 49 22.51 -8.07 5.46
CA GLU A 49 22.91 -7.97 6.87
C GLU A 49 22.38 -6.70 7.57
N LYS A 50 22.08 -5.64 6.81
CA LYS A 50 21.71 -4.35 7.38
C LYS A 50 20.36 -4.38 8.07
N GLU A 51 19.35 -5.05 7.47
CA GLU A 51 18.06 -5.24 8.13
C GLU A 51 18.20 -6.07 9.41
N MET A 52 19.01 -7.12 9.37
CA MET A 52 19.23 -7.98 10.53
C MET A 52 19.97 -7.22 11.64
N CYS A 53 21.00 -6.44 11.28
CA CYS A 53 21.73 -5.59 12.23
C CYS A 53 20.86 -4.49 12.83
N ALA A 54 20.01 -3.82 12.03
CA ALA A 54 19.10 -2.79 12.49
C ALA A 54 18.05 -3.35 13.46
N LEU A 55 17.49 -4.52 13.13
CA LEU A 55 16.56 -5.23 14.01
C LEU A 55 17.21 -5.63 15.33
N THR A 56 18.45 -6.12 15.29
CA THR A 56 19.24 -6.46 16.48
C THR A 56 19.51 -5.22 17.33
N ASP A 57 19.89 -4.10 16.73
CA ASP A 57 20.13 -2.85 17.44
C ASP A 57 18.89 -2.33 18.17
N ALA A 58 17.72 -2.40 17.51
CA ALA A 58 16.43 -2.09 18.14
C ALA A 58 16.08 -3.05 19.30
N THR A 59 16.42 -4.33 19.16
CA THR A 59 16.22 -5.34 20.22
C THR A 59 17.08 -5.03 21.46
N LEU A 60 18.30 -4.51 21.28
CA LEU A 60 19.17 -4.12 22.38
C LEU A 60 18.66 -2.89 23.16
N ASP A 61 17.89 -2.01 22.53
CA ASP A 61 17.19 -0.93 23.24
C ASP A 61 16.05 -1.43 24.12
N PHE A 62 15.48 -2.58 23.78
CA PHE A 62 14.30 -3.16 24.40
C PHE A 62 13.12 -2.19 24.56
N TRP A 63 13.03 -1.22 23.65
CA TRP A 63 11.92 -0.28 23.55
C TRP A 63 10.85 -0.86 22.60
N LEU A 64 9.80 -1.46 23.17
CA LEU A 64 8.89 -2.35 22.45
C LEU A 64 7.70 -1.64 21.75
N THR A 65 7.60 -0.33 21.83
CA THR A 65 6.61 0.50 21.09
C THR A 65 7.32 1.43 20.13
N THR A 66 6.64 2.43 19.57
CA THR A 66 7.27 3.46 18.73
C THR A 66 8.37 4.19 19.49
N GLY A 67 9.55 4.32 18.91
CA GLY A 67 10.74 4.90 19.49
C GLY A 67 11.62 5.61 18.46
N ARG A 68 12.95 5.56 18.64
CA ARG A 68 13.91 6.30 17.83
C ARG A 68 13.93 5.89 16.36
N PHE A 69 13.71 4.60 16.07
CA PHE A 69 13.66 4.12 14.68
C PHE A 69 12.36 4.53 13.99
N ALA A 70 11.24 4.55 14.71
CA ALA A 70 9.99 5.06 14.17
C ALA A 70 10.11 6.56 13.83
N ASP A 71 10.68 7.38 14.74
CA ASP A 71 10.94 8.80 14.50
C ASP A 71 11.88 9.01 13.28
N GLN A 72 12.92 8.19 13.17
CA GLN A 72 13.86 8.22 12.03
C GLN A 72 13.15 7.85 10.72
N PHE A 73 12.43 6.72 10.71
CA PHE A 73 11.76 6.24 9.51
C PHE A 73 10.69 7.23 9.01
N GLU A 74 9.83 7.74 9.89
CA GLU A 74 8.79 8.72 9.53
C GLU A 74 9.42 9.96 8.88
N LYS A 75 10.53 10.45 9.40
CA LYS A 75 11.27 11.61 8.85
C LYS A 75 11.92 11.29 7.50
N GLU A 76 12.61 10.16 7.39
CA GLU A 76 13.30 9.75 6.15
C GLU A 76 12.30 9.44 5.04
N PHE A 77 11.21 8.75 5.36
CA PHE A 77 10.13 8.44 4.42
C PHE A 77 9.45 9.71 3.92
N ALA A 78 9.10 10.63 4.83
CA ALA A 78 8.49 11.91 4.46
C ALA A 78 9.40 12.72 3.53
N ALA A 79 10.69 12.80 3.84
CA ALA A 79 11.67 13.48 3.00
C ALA A 79 11.84 12.79 1.63
N TRP A 80 11.85 11.45 1.61
CA TRP A 80 12.02 10.68 0.38
C TRP A 80 10.84 10.84 -0.58
N ILE A 81 9.59 10.74 -0.07
CA ILE A 81 8.38 10.84 -0.90
C ILE A 81 8.01 12.30 -1.23
N GLY A 82 8.54 13.27 -0.49
CA GLY A 82 8.26 14.70 -0.67
C GLY A 82 6.99 15.18 0.00
N ILE A 83 6.68 14.68 1.20
CA ILE A 83 5.52 15.02 2.02
C ILE A 83 5.94 15.69 3.34
N LYS A 84 5.06 16.43 4.00
CA LYS A 84 5.38 17.08 5.28
C LYS A 84 5.30 16.13 6.48
N TRP A 85 4.29 15.27 6.50
CA TRP A 85 4.01 14.37 7.61
C TRP A 85 3.72 12.97 7.13
N ALA A 86 4.43 12.03 7.70
CA ALA A 86 4.24 10.60 7.53
C ALA A 86 4.13 9.93 8.90
N HIS A 87 3.18 9.02 9.07
CA HIS A 87 2.89 8.37 10.34
C HIS A 87 2.88 6.87 10.18
N LEU A 88 3.81 6.21 10.86
CA LEU A 88 3.95 4.77 10.84
C LEU A 88 2.78 4.10 11.57
N VAL A 89 2.23 3.06 10.96
CA VAL A 89 1.18 2.18 11.49
C VAL A 89 1.57 0.72 11.30
N ASN A 90 0.85 -0.20 11.94
CA ASN A 90 1.22 -1.60 11.99
C ASN A 90 0.89 -2.42 10.71
N SER A 91 0.19 -1.84 9.74
CA SER A 91 -0.07 -2.45 8.42
C SER A 91 -0.63 -1.45 7.42
N GLY A 92 -0.59 -1.79 6.11
CA GLY A 92 -1.27 -1.01 5.08
C GLY A 92 -2.79 -0.96 5.26
N SER A 93 -3.40 -2.03 5.73
CA SER A 93 -4.84 -2.04 6.07
C SER A 93 -5.17 -1.06 7.18
N SER A 94 -4.32 -0.95 8.20
CA SER A 94 -4.46 0.05 9.25
C SER A 94 -4.20 1.46 8.73
N ALA A 95 -3.31 1.62 7.74
CA ALA A 95 -3.11 2.89 7.05
C ALA A 95 -4.40 3.35 6.36
N ASN A 96 -5.05 2.48 5.60
CA ASN A 96 -6.34 2.77 4.96
C ASN A 96 -7.44 3.06 5.98
N LEU A 97 -7.49 2.30 7.08
CA LEU A 97 -8.45 2.55 8.17
C LEU A 97 -8.26 3.95 8.77
N ILE A 98 -7.04 4.33 9.11
CA ILE A 98 -6.76 5.64 9.72
C ILE A 98 -6.97 6.77 8.71
N ALA A 99 -6.60 6.57 7.43
CA ALA A 99 -6.85 7.56 6.38
C ALA A 99 -8.35 7.86 6.25
N PHE A 100 -9.19 6.83 6.22
CA PHE A 100 -10.63 6.99 6.18
C PHE A 100 -11.18 7.61 7.47
N MET A 101 -10.79 7.09 8.64
CA MET A 101 -11.30 7.58 9.93
C MET A 101 -10.91 9.05 10.19
N ALA A 102 -9.74 9.51 9.74
CA ALA A 102 -9.36 10.91 9.83
C ALA A 102 -10.36 11.83 9.10
N LEU A 103 -11.00 11.35 8.02
CA LEU A 103 -12.01 12.10 7.28
C LEU A 103 -13.38 12.13 7.96
N THR A 104 -13.56 11.35 9.04
CA THR A 104 -14.82 11.35 9.84
C THR A 104 -14.76 12.31 11.03
N ALA A 105 -13.64 13.01 11.23
CA ALA A 105 -13.43 13.90 12.35
C ALA A 105 -14.37 15.13 12.30
N PRO A 106 -15.05 15.50 13.40
CA PRO A 106 -15.94 16.66 13.44
C PRO A 106 -15.27 17.99 13.08
N GLU A 107 -13.96 18.10 13.32
CA GLU A 107 -13.16 19.30 13.04
C GLU A 107 -13.09 19.64 11.54
N LEU A 108 -13.47 18.70 10.66
CA LEU A 108 -13.55 18.92 9.22
C LEU A 108 -14.81 19.68 8.78
N GLY A 109 -15.76 19.94 9.71
CA GLY A 109 -16.96 20.72 9.44
C GLY A 109 -17.81 20.12 8.31
N ASP A 110 -18.09 20.92 7.26
CA ASP A 110 -18.91 20.49 6.12
C ASP A 110 -18.25 19.40 5.25
N ARG A 111 -16.95 19.24 5.36
CA ARG A 111 -16.20 18.16 4.67
C ARG A 111 -16.11 16.86 5.48
N GLN A 112 -16.64 16.83 6.70
CA GLN A 112 -16.72 15.61 7.50
C GLN A 112 -17.50 14.52 6.76
N ILE A 113 -16.96 13.30 6.72
CA ILE A 113 -17.69 12.11 6.26
C ILE A 113 -18.58 11.59 7.39
N LYS A 114 -19.87 11.39 7.09
CA LYS A 114 -20.87 10.86 8.01
C LYS A 114 -21.43 9.52 7.51
N LYS A 115 -22.11 8.80 8.39
CA LYS A 115 -22.84 7.59 7.99
C LYS A 115 -23.86 7.92 6.89
N GLY A 116 -23.87 7.09 5.84
CA GLY A 116 -24.71 7.29 4.66
C GLY A 116 -24.12 8.21 3.59
N ASP A 117 -22.96 8.88 3.85
CA ASP A 117 -22.23 9.58 2.81
C ASP A 117 -21.55 8.59 1.84
N GLU A 118 -21.36 9.02 0.61
CA GLU A 118 -20.85 8.18 -0.48
C GLU A 118 -19.36 8.36 -0.71
N ILE A 119 -18.70 7.23 -0.97
CA ILE A 119 -17.26 7.13 -1.30
C ILE A 119 -17.13 6.47 -2.66
N ILE A 120 -16.65 7.19 -3.66
CA ILE A 120 -16.38 6.64 -5.00
C ILE A 120 -15.13 5.74 -4.91
N THR A 121 -15.25 4.54 -5.46
CA THR A 121 -14.21 3.50 -5.47
C THR A 121 -14.39 2.54 -6.65
N VAL A 122 -13.60 1.48 -6.72
CA VAL A 122 -13.71 0.40 -7.72
C VAL A 122 -13.96 -0.94 -7.05
N ALA A 123 -14.74 -1.82 -7.71
CA ALA A 123 -14.97 -3.16 -7.21
C ALA A 123 -13.79 -4.11 -7.51
N CYS A 124 -12.98 -3.80 -8.54
CA CYS A 124 -11.72 -4.46 -8.82
C CYS A 124 -10.61 -3.84 -7.96
N GLY A 125 -10.73 -3.92 -6.63
CA GLY A 125 -9.81 -3.35 -5.67
C GLY A 125 -9.47 -4.31 -4.54
N PHE A 126 -8.44 -3.95 -3.74
CA PHE A 126 -8.16 -4.70 -2.54
C PHE A 126 -9.21 -4.37 -1.47
N PRO A 127 -9.77 -5.36 -0.76
CA PRO A 127 -10.92 -5.11 0.13
C PRO A 127 -10.67 -4.01 1.16
N THR A 128 -9.48 -3.93 1.76
CA THR A 128 -9.20 -2.98 2.84
C THR A 128 -9.05 -1.53 2.37
N THR A 129 -9.03 -1.26 1.06
CA THR A 129 -9.16 0.10 0.53
C THR A 129 -10.52 0.69 0.86
N ILE A 130 -11.61 -0.10 0.83
CA ILE A 130 -12.96 0.40 1.04
C ILE A 130 -13.66 -0.15 2.30
N THR A 131 -13.17 -1.24 2.87
CA THR A 131 -13.74 -1.86 4.08
C THR A 131 -13.97 -0.86 5.23
N PRO A 132 -13.05 0.09 5.53
CA PRO A 132 -13.27 1.07 6.59
C PRO A 132 -14.53 1.91 6.39
N ALA A 133 -14.82 2.32 5.15
CA ALA A 133 -16.01 3.08 4.81
C ALA A 133 -17.28 2.26 5.06
N ILE A 134 -17.30 1.00 4.62
CA ILE A 134 -18.43 0.08 4.82
C ILE A 134 -18.68 -0.15 6.32
N GLN A 135 -17.63 -0.44 7.08
CA GLN A 135 -17.73 -0.69 8.54
C GLN A 135 -18.19 0.53 9.32
N TYR A 136 -17.82 1.73 8.88
CA TYR A 136 -18.28 2.99 9.46
C TYR A 136 -19.75 3.26 9.15
N GLY A 137 -20.27 2.73 8.04
CA GLY A 137 -21.61 2.96 7.54
C GLY A 137 -21.70 4.04 6.46
N ALA A 138 -20.59 4.36 5.81
CA ALA A 138 -20.58 5.08 4.55
C ALA A 138 -20.90 4.12 3.39
N VAL A 139 -21.33 4.65 2.26
CA VAL A 139 -21.82 3.90 1.10
C VAL A 139 -20.74 3.88 0.00
N PRO A 140 -20.11 2.75 -0.30
CA PRO A 140 -19.23 2.66 -1.46
C PRO A 140 -20.02 2.80 -2.76
N VAL A 141 -19.48 3.61 -3.67
CA VAL A 141 -19.99 3.81 -5.03
C VAL A 141 -18.99 3.20 -6.00
N PHE A 142 -19.31 2.04 -6.53
CA PHE A 142 -18.44 1.28 -7.40
C PHE A 142 -18.55 1.74 -8.85
N VAL A 143 -17.42 2.14 -9.41
CA VAL A 143 -17.22 2.51 -10.82
C VAL A 143 -16.43 1.39 -11.49
N ASP A 144 -16.71 1.13 -12.76
CA ASP A 144 -15.95 0.14 -13.54
C ASP A 144 -14.50 0.61 -13.77
N VAL A 145 -13.68 -0.29 -14.22
CA VAL A 145 -12.27 -0.05 -14.55
C VAL A 145 -12.02 -0.18 -16.04
N THR A 146 -10.86 0.27 -16.50
CA THR A 146 -10.44 0.12 -17.90
C THR A 146 -9.43 -1.03 -18.04
N VAL A 147 -9.39 -1.67 -19.19
CA VAL A 147 -8.37 -2.62 -19.62
C VAL A 147 -7.67 -2.03 -20.84
N PRO A 148 -6.35 -1.93 -20.89
CA PRO A 148 -5.33 -2.66 -20.13
C PRO A 148 -4.66 -1.90 -18.97
N GLN A 149 -5.24 -0.81 -18.46
CA GLN A 149 -4.67 -0.05 -17.33
C GLN A 149 -5.10 -0.60 -15.97
N TYR A 150 -6.27 -1.25 -15.91
CA TYR A 150 -6.86 -1.87 -14.71
C TYR A 150 -7.17 -0.87 -13.57
N ASN A 151 -7.40 0.38 -13.93
CA ASN A 151 -7.74 1.47 -13.01
C ASN A 151 -9.12 2.05 -13.33
N ILE A 152 -9.66 2.85 -12.42
CA ILE A 152 -10.98 3.48 -12.51
C ILE A 152 -11.21 4.11 -13.90
N ASP A 153 -12.39 3.89 -14.47
CA ASP A 153 -12.82 4.60 -15.67
C ASP A 153 -13.24 6.03 -15.31
N VAL A 154 -12.33 6.97 -15.55
CA VAL A 154 -12.54 8.40 -15.23
C VAL A 154 -13.72 9.03 -15.96
N ASN A 155 -14.16 8.45 -17.08
CA ASN A 155 -15.33 8.95 -17.82
C ASN A 155 -16.65 8.74 -17.07
N GLN A 156 -16.67 7.85 -16.08
CA GLN A 156 -17.85 7.55 -15.27
C GLN A 156 -17.93 8.38 -13.97
N LEU A 157 -16.89 9.17 -13.63
CA LEU A 157 -16.83 9.90 -12.36
C LEU A 157 -18.00 10.89 -12.17
N GLU A 158 -18.35 11.65 -13.21
CA GLU A 158 -19.48 12.60 -13.13
C GLU A 158 -20.80 11.87 -12.94
N THR A 159 -20.97 10.68 -13.50
CA THR A 159 -22.18 9.84 -13.29
C THR A 159 -22.18 9.22 -11.88
N ALA A 160 -21.03 8.99 -11.29
CA ALA A 160 -20.88 8.48 -9.93
C ALA A 160 -21.26 9.52 -8.87
N LEU A 161 -21.17 10.81 -9.19
CA LEU A 161 -21.41 11.91 -8.25
C LEU A 161 -22.87 11.97 -7.77
N SER A 162 -23.05 12.26 -6.50
CA SER A 162 -24.34 12.61 -5.89
C SER A 162 -24.15 13.69 -4.82
N PRO A 163 -25.23 14.28 -4.29
CA PRO A 163 -25.13 15.22 -3.16
C PRO A 163 -24.52 14.61 -1.88
N LYS A 164 -24.45 13.29 -1.79
CA LYS A 164 -23.87 12.55 -0.65
C LYS A 164 -22.40 12.20 -0.86
N THR A 165 -21.85 12.40 -2.06
CA THR A 165 -20.46 12.07 -2.36
C THR A 165 -19.52 12.99 -1.59
N LYS A 166 -18.56 12.42 -0.86
CA LYS A 166 -17.60 13.14 -0.01
C LYS A 166 -16.14 12.86 -0.36
N ALA A 167 -15.85 11.68 -0.93
CA ALA A 167 -14.49 11.29 -1.22
C ALA A 167 -14.40 10.36 -2.42
N VAL A 168 -13.20 10.32 -3.01
CA VAL A 168 -12.71 9.25 -3.86
C VAL A 168 -11.62 8.53 -3.07
N MET A 169 -11.72 7.20 -2.90
CA MET A 169 -10.73 6.37 -2.23
C MET A 169 -10.46 5.13 -3.09
N ILE A 170 -9.31 5.10 -3.75
CA ILE A 170 -8.92 4.10 -4.74
C ILE A 170 -7.43 3.77 -4.66
N ALA A 171 -7.09 2.54 -5.07
CA ALA A 171 -5.71 2.08 -5.14
C ALA A 171 -5.10 2.32 -6.54
N HIS A 172 -3.77 2.47 -6.57
CA HIS A 172 -2.99 2.36 -7.79
C HIS A 172 -2.73 0.89 -8.09
N THR A 173 -3.27 0.37 -9.18
CA THR A 173 -3.32 -1.07 -9.44
C THR A 173 -1.95 -1.65 -9.76
N LEU A 174 -1.41 -2.50 -8.87
CA LEU A 174 -0.12 -3.19 -9.01
C LEU A 174 1.03 -2.31 -9.52
N GLY A 175 1.08 -1.06 -9.08
CA GLY A 175 2.13 -0.10 -9.46
C GLY A 175 1.73 0.84 -10.58
N ASN A 176 0.69 0.53 -11.36
CA ASN A 176 0.17 1.40 -12.40
C ASN A 176 -0.77 2.46 -11.79
N PRO A 177 -0.47 3.74 -11.83
CA PRO A 177 -1.34 4.74 -11.24
C PRO A 177 -2.63 4.90 -12.08
N PHE A 178 -3.72 5.24 -11.43
CA PHE A 178 -4.89 5.75 -12.13
C PHE A 178 -4.58 7.14 -12.73
N ASP A 179 -5.44 7.64 -13.62
CA ASP A 179 -5.31 9.01 -14.16
C ASP A 179 -5.47 10.05 -13.03
N LEU A 180 -4.33 10.34 -12.38
CA LEU A 180 -4.27 11.28 -11.27
C LEU A 180 -4.69 12.67 -11.66
N LYS A 181 -4.42 13.11 -12.90
CA LYS A 181 -4.83 14.44 -13.39
C LYS A 181 -6.35 14.54 -13.44
N ALA A 182 -7.01 13.58 -14.04
CA ALA A 182 -8.47 13.57 -14.16
C ALA A 182 -9.16 13.42 -12.79
N VAL A 183 -8.70 12.48 -11.96
CA VAL A 183 -9.31 12.23 -10.64
C VAL A 183 -9.09 13.42 -9.70
N ARG A 184 -7.88 14.03 -9.68
CA ARG A 184 -7.63 15.22 -8.84
C ARG A 184 -8.50 16.40 -9.29
N ALA A 185 -8.57 16.67 -10.60
CA ALA A 185 -9.40 17.74 -11.15
C ALA A 185 -10.91 17.55 -10.81
N PHE A 186 -11.39 16.30 -10.88
CA PHE A 186 -12.75 15.96 -10.46
C PHE A 186 -12.98 16.24 -8.96
N CYS A 187 -12.06 15.79 -8.09
CA CYS A 187 -12.16 16.03 -6.66
C CYS A 187 -12.11 17.52 -6.31
N ASP A 188 -11.24 18.28 -6.96
CA ASP A 188 -11.14 19.74 -6.74
C ASP A 188 -12.42 20.47 -7.18
N LYS A 189 -12.97 20.13 -8.37
CA LYS A 189 -14.21 20.70 -8.91
C LYS A 189 -15.39 20.51 -7.96
N HIS A 190 -15.47 19.35 -7.29
CA HIS A 190 -16.61 18.97 -6.44
C HIS A 190 -16.32 19.05 -4.94
N ASN A 191 -15.16 19.61 -4.54
CA ASN A 191 -14.72 19.73 -3.14
C ASN A 191 -14.71 18.38 -2.40
N LEU A 192 -14.25 17.32 -3.06
CA LEU A 192 -14.15 15.96 -2.52
C LEU A 192 -12.74 15.70 -1.95
N TRP A 193 -12.67 14.81 -0.96
CA TRP A 193 -11.39 14.25 -0.53
C TRP A 193 -10.88 13.24 -1.55
N LEU A 194 -9.56 13.22 -1.76
CA LEU A 194 -8.88 12.16 -2.50
C LEU A 194 -7.95 11.40 -1.57
N VAL A 195 -8.22 10.11 -1.37
CA VAL A 195 -7.32 9.17 -0.69
C VAL A 195 -6.70 8.24 -1.71
N GLU A 196 -5.37 8.29 -1.81
CA GLU A 196 -4.60 7.41 -2.68
C GLU A 196 -4.10 6.20 -1.88
N ASP A 197 -4.65 5.01 -2.12
CA ASP A 197 -4.05 3.77 -1.63
C ASP A 197 -2.85 3.42 -2.52
N ASN A 198 -1.66 3.75 -2.01
CA ASN A 198 -0.39 3.60 -2.71
C ASN A 198 0.39 2.34 -2.25
N CYS A 199 -0.29 1.37 -1.63
CA CYS A 199 0.34 0.17 -1.11
C CYS A 199 1.12 -0.59 -2.17
N ASP A 200 0.56 -0.72 -3.37
CA ASP A 200 1.17 -1.44 -4.50
C ASP A 200 1.97 -0.53 -5.46
N ALA A 201 2.10 0.77 -5.18
CA ALA A 201 2.67 1.71 -6.15
C ALA A 201 3.74 2.63 -5.59
N LEU A 202 4.31 2.30 -4.42
CA LEU A 202 5.37 3.11 -3.84
C LEU A 202 6.55 3.22 -4.81
N GLY A 203 7.00 4.44 -5.09
CA GLY A 203 8.04 4.73 -6.08
C GLY A 203 7.54 5.01 -7.50
N THR A 204 6.25 4.85 -7.77
CA THR A 204 5.62 5.30 -9.01
C THR A 204 5.66 6.82 -9.08
N LYS A 205 6.01 7.36 -10.25
CA LYS A 205 5.96 8.81 -10.53
C LYS A 205 4.85 9.13 -11.50
N TYR A 206 4.24 10.29 -11.32
CA TYR A 206 3.22 10.84 -12.20
C TYR A 206 3.49 12.32 -12.47
N THR A 207 3.16 12.79 -13.68
CA THR A 207 3.41 14.18 -14.11
C THR A 207 2.08 14.87 -14.41
N ILE A 208 1.81 15.99 -13.76
CA ILE A 208 0.67 16.87 -14.05
C ILE A 208 1.23 18.26 -14.42
N ASP A 209 0.89 18.74 -15.60
CA ASP A 209 1.24 20.08 -16.10
C ASP A 209 2.74 20.43 -15.94
N GLY A 210 3.61 19.43 -16.18
CA GLY A 210 5.07 19.56 -16.11
C GLY A 210 5.67 19.33 -14.72
N GLU A 211 4.87 19.21 -13.66
CA GLU A 211 5.33 18.86 -12.33
C GLU A 211 5.28 17.34 -12.15
N THR A 212 6.41 16.73 -11.77
CA THR A 212 6.51 15.30 -11.50
C THR A 212 6.63 15.05 -10.00
N ARG A 213 5.71 14.24 -9.44
CA ARG A 213 5.72 13.79 -8.05
C ARG A 213 5.54 12.27 -7.96
N PHE A 214 5.78 11.71 -6.80
CA PHE A 214 5.38 10.32 -6.52
C PHE A 214 3.85 10.19 -6.46
N SER A 215 3.31 9.00 -6.80
CA SER A 215 1.95 8.62 -6.44
C SER A 215 1.78 8.58 -4.92
N GLY A 216 0.56 8.73 -4.44
CA GLY A 216 0.24 8.81 -3.01
C GLY A 216 0.35 10.21 -2.41
N ILE A 217 0.86 11.22 -3.15
CA ILE A 217 1.00 12.60 -2.67
C ILE A 217 0.31 13.65 -3.54
N TRP A 218 -0.48 13.22 -4.50
CA TRP A 218 -1.36 14.09 -5.29
C TRP A 218 -2.72 14.30 -4.63
N GLY A 219 -3.16 13.34 -3.81
CA GLY A 219 -4.35 13.43 -3.00
C GLY A 219 -4.18 14.16 -1.68
N ASP A 220 -5.24 14.16 -0.88
CA ASP A 220 -5.24 14.77 0.46
C ASP A 220 -4.56 13.87 1.49
N ILE A 221 -4.69 12.54 1.34
CA ILE A 221 -4.05 11.51 2.15
C ILE A 221 -3.53 10.41 1.24
N GLY A 222 -2.30 9.94 1.49
CA GLY A 222 -1.76 8.72 0.90
C GLY A 222 -1.50 7.65 1.95
N THR A 223 -1.55 6.39 1.51
CA THR A 223 -1.26 5.24 2.36
C THR A 223 -0.24 4.32 1.70
N SER A 224 0.54 3.61 2.50
CA SER A 224 1.49 2.59 2.02
C SER A 224 1.52 1.41 2.94
N SER A 225 1.93 0.27 2.41
CA SER A 225 2.12 -0.97 3.15
C SER A 225 3.57 -1.45 3.05
N PHE A 226 4.05 -2.03 4.14
CA PHE A 226 5.38 -2.62 4.25
C PHE A 226 5.30 -4.11 4.60
N TYR A 227 4.20 -4.78 4.22
CA TYR A 227 4.07 -6.24 4.22
C TYR A 227 5.13 -6.87 3.28
N PRO A 228 5.67 -8.07 3.53
CA PRO A 228 6.81 -8.63 2.79
C PRO A 228 6.73 -8.60 1.26
N PRO A 229 5.57 -8.81 0.61
CA PRO A 229 5.45 -8.71 -0.84
C PRO A 229 5.59 -7.31 -1.42
N HIS A 230 5.35 -6.27 -0.62
CA HIS A 230 5.33 -4.90 -1.12
C HIS A 230 6.74 -4.39 -1.53
N HIS A 231 6.81 -3.16 -1.93
CA HIS A 231 8.00 -2.56 -2.52
C HIS A 231 9.21 -2.51 -1.59
N MET A 232 8.95 -2.38 -0.29
CA MET A 232 9.90 -2.60 0.80
C MET A 232 9.17 -3.24 1.98
N THR A 233 9.89 -3.85 2.91
CA THR A 233 9.28 -4.60 4.00
C THR A 233 9.72 -4.14 5.38
N MET A 234 8.81 -4.29 6.35
CA MET A 234 9.08 -4.23 7.80
C MET A 234 8.66 -5.53 8.52
N GLY A 235 8.34 -6.60 7.74
CA GLY A 235 7.59 -7.75 8.24
C GLY A 235 6.10 -7.45 8.27
N GLU A 236 5.65 -6.60 9.16
CA GLU A 236 4.37 -5.90 9.13
C GLU A 236 4.63 -4.41 9.31
N GLY A 237 3.84 -3.58 8.66
CA GLY A 237 3.96 -2.12 8.73
C GLY A 237 3.14 -1.43 7.65
N GLY A 238 2.91 -0.15 7.85
CA GLY A 238 2.26 0.74 6.91
C GLY A 238 2.52 2.19 7.27
N CYS A 239 2.11 3.09 6.41
CA CYS A 239 2.28 4.52 6.64
C CYS A 239 1.08 5.30 6.09
N VAL A 240 0.64 6.30 6.85
CA VAL A 240 -0.35 7.30 6.42
C VAL A 240 0.35 8.64 6.32
N TYR A 241 0.15 9.36 5.24
CA TYR A 241 0.88 10.60 5.04
C TYR A 241 0.03 11.68 4.36
N THR A 242 0.33 12.95 4.70
CA THR A 242 -0.43 14.11 4.23
C THR A 242 0.40 15.40 4.28
N ASN A 243 0.01 16.40 3.50
CA ASN A 243 0.50 17.78 3.60
C ASN A 243 -0.46 18.69 4.38
N ASN A 244 -1.63 18.19 4.78
CA ASN A 244 -2.65 18.97 5.47
C ASN A 244 -2.43 18.90 6.99
N PRO A 245 -2.20 20.05 7.69
CA PRO A 245 -1.92 20.07 9.13
C PRO A 245 -3.10 19.60 9.98
N LEU A 246 -4.35 19.77 9.52
CA LEU A 246 -5.52 19.29 10.25
C LEU A 246 -5.63 17.77 10.14
N LEU A 247 -5.50 17.22 8.92
CA LEU A 247 -5.49 15.76 8.72
C LEU A 247 -4.34 15.08 9.45
N HIS A 248 -3.14 15.69 9.49
CA HIS A 248 -2.03 15.22 10.30
C HIS A 248 -2.42 14.99 11.77
N ARG A 249 -3.09 15.97 12.39
CA ARG A 249 -3.56 15.84 13.78
C ARG A 249 -4.63 14.75 13.94
N MET A 250 -5.57 14.66 13.01
CA MET A 250 -6.61 13.62 13.02
C MET A 250 -6.00 12.23 12.89
N ILE A 251 -5.07 12.04 11.97
CA ILE A 251 -4.33 10.77 11.78
C ILE A 251 -3.67 10.33 13.09
N LEU A 252 -2.94 11.23 13.77
CA LEU A 252 -2.32 10.93 15.07
C LEU A 252 -3.36 10.58 16.13
N SER A 253 -4.43 11.35 16.22
CA SER A 253 -5.49 11.10 17.20
C SER A 253 -6.11 9.71 16.99
N PHE A 254 -6.57 9.38 15.78
CA PHE A 254 -7.18 8.08 15.49
C PHE A 254 -6.19 6.92 15.63
N ARG A 255 -4.90 7.11 15.28
CA ARG A 255 -3.87 6.10 15.48
C ARG A 255 -3.63 5.79 16.96
N ASP A 256 -3.73 6.80 17.83
CA ASP A 256 -3.32 6.77 19.22
C ASP A 256 -4.53 6.95 20.17
N TRP A 257 -5.49 6.02 20.11
CA TRP A 257 -6.70 5.88 20.95
C TRP A 257 -7.74 7.00 20.84
N GLY A 258 -7.61 7.93 19.91
CA GLY A 258 -8.47 9.12 19.82
C GLY A 258 -8.05 10.24 20.74
N ARG A 259 -6.81 10.23 21.22
CA ARG A 259 -6.27 11.29 22.12
C ARG A 259 -6.27 12.65 21.46
N ASP A 260 -6.55 13.68 22.26
CA ASP A 260 -6.31 15.09 21.90
C ASP A 260 -4.81 15.44 21.99
N CYS A 261 -4.10 14.85 22.94
CA CYS A 261 -2.66 15.02 23.12
C CYS A 261 -1.86 14.29 22.04
N VAL A 262 -0.99 15.01 21.35
CA VAL A 262 -0.11 14.48 20.28
C VAL A 262 1.33 14.20 20.76
N CYS A 263 1.59 14.18 22.08
CA CYS A 263 2.90 13.84 22.62
C CYS A 263 3.28 12.39 22.25
N PRO A 264 4.49 12.15 21.68
CA PRO A 264 4.97 10.81 21.37
C PRO A 264 5.02 9.89 22.59
N SER A 265 5.14 8.58 22.35
CA SER A 265 5.33 7.59 23.40
C SER A 265 6.53 7.92 24.28
N GLY A 266 6.38 7.82 25.60
CA GLY A 266 7.43 8.12 26.57
C GLY A 266 7.74 9.60 26.78
N ARG A 267 7.03 10.53 26.12
CA ARG A 267 7.18 11.98 26.29
C ARG A 267 5.88 12.61 26.77
N ASP A 268 5.99 13.56 27.68
CA ASP A 268 4.87 14.25 28.27
C ASP A 268 5.04 15.75 28.22
N ASN A 269 3.92 16.49 28.27
CA ASN A 269 3.86 17.94 28.43
C ASN A 269 4.67 18.76 27.42
N LEU A 270 4.83 18.28 26.16
CA LEU A 270 5.54 19.02 25.12
C LEU A 270 4.80 20.32 24.73
N CYS A 271 3.49 20.39 24.96
CA CYS A 271 2.68 21.59 24.73
C CYS A 271 2.78 22.61 25.87
N GLY A 272 3.32 22.26 27.06
CA GLY A 272 3.34 23.08 28.27
C GLY A 272 1.97 23.25 28.94
N HIS A 273 0.94 22.57 28.49
CA HIS A 273 -0.47 22.77 28.90
C HIS A 273 -1.13 21.47 29.38
N ARG A 274 -0.37 20.63 30.11
CA ARG A 274 -0.86 19.30 30.51
C ARG A 274 -2.02 19.39 31.52
N PHE A 275 -1.99 20.38 32.42
CA PHE A 275 -2.90 20.47 33.57
C PHE A 275 -3.58 21.85 33.75
N ASP A 276 -3.60 22.68 32.72
CA ASP A 276 -4.04 24.09 32.87
C ASP A 276 -5.24 24.45 31.96
N LYS A 277 -5.79 23.48 31.20
CA LYS A 277 -6.90 23.70 30.27
C LYS A 277 -8.18 23.03 30.69
N GLN A 278 -9.29 23.59 30.19
CA GLN A 278 -10.62 22.99 30.24
C GLN A 278 -10.87 22.19 28.95
N TYR A 279 -11.32 20.95 29.08
CA TYR A 279 -11.70 20.09 27.98
C TYR A 279 -13.12 19.58 28.17
N GLY A 280 -14.06 20.09 27.37
CA GLY A 280 -15.47 19.72 27.47
C GLY A 280 -15.99 19.84 28.92
N GLU A 281 -16.64 18.80 29.43
CA GLU A 281 -17.18 18.74 30.79
C GLU A 281 -16.20 18.14 31.83
N LEU A 282 -14.96 17.84 31.43
CA LEU A 282 -13.94 17.34 32.36
C LEU A 282 -13.57 18.40 33.41
N PRO A 283 -13.10 18.02 34.61
CA PRO A 283 -12.61 18.99 35.58
C PRO A 283 -11.49 19.89 35.04
N LEU A 284 -11.48 21.16 35.43
CA LEU A 284 -10.39 22.06 35.05
C LEU A 284 -9.04 21.48 35.52
N GLY A 285 -8.05 21.46 34.60
CA GLY A 285 -6.73 20.92 34.89
C GLY A 285 -6.66 19.37 34.81
N TYR A 286 -7.67 18.73 34.21
CA TYR A 286 -7.61 17.30 33.92
C TYR A 286 -6.40 16.98 33.02
N ASP A 287 -5.74 15.86 33.28
CA ASP A 287 -4.51 15.49 32.54
C ASP A 287 -4.79 15.36 31.02
N HIS A 288 -4.27 16.29 30.22
CA HIS A 288 -4.43 16.34 28.77
C HIS A 288 -4.09 15.02 28.07
N LYS A 289 -3.17 14.23 28.63
CA LYS A 289 -2.78 12.93 28.07
C LYS A 289 -3.94 11.91 28.08
N TYR A 290 -4.96 12.13 28.91
CA TYR A 290 -6.14 11.27 29.02
C TYR A 290 -7.42 11.96 28.52
N VAL A 291 -7.28 13.01 27.72
CA VAL A 291 -8.39 13.62 26.98
C VAL A 291 -8.53 12.91 25.63
N TYR A 292 -9.74 12.46 25.31
CA TYR A 292 -10.06 11.77 24.08
C TYR A 292 -11.07 12.61 23.30
N SER A 293 -10.67 13.08 22.11
CA SER A 293 -11.51 13.86 21.19
C SER A 293 -12.21 12.97 20.16
N HIS A 294 -11.70 11.74 19.96
CA HIS A 294 -12.22 10.78 19.00
C HIS A 294 -12.32 9.38 19.60
N PHE A 295 -13.07 8.50 18.93
CA PHE A 295 -13.05 7.06 19.15
C PHE A 295 -11.99 6.44 18.23
N GLY A 296 -10.75 6.41 18.70
CA GLY A 296 -9.60 5.96 17.94
C GLY A 296 -9.13 4.55 18.29
N TYR A 297 -7.97 4.19 17.75
CA TYR A 297 -7.38 2.85 17.80
C TYR A 297 -5.99 2.89 18.44
N ASN A 298 -5.36 1.74 18.64
CA ASN A 298 -3.93 1.64 18.87
C ASN A 298 -3.30 0.86 17.70
N LEU A 299 -2.84 1.58 16.69
CA LEU A 299 -2.33 0.99 15.44
C LEU A 299 -0.86 1.33 15.18
N LYS A 300 -0.11 1.68 16.21
CA LYS A 300 1.33 1.95 16.11
C LYS A 300 2.10 0.68 15.71
N ALA A 301 3.13 0.84 14.88
CA ALA A 301 4.15 -0.17 14.69
C ALA A 301 5.13 -0.19 15.87
N THR A 302 5.85 -1.28 16.05
CA THR A 302 6.94 -1.39 17.00
C THR A 302 8.23 -0.75 16.44
N ASP A 303 9.14 -0.35 17.32
CA ASP A 303 10.42 0.23 16.89
C ASP A 303 11.31 -0.77 16.15
N MET A 304 11.17 -2.06 16.43
CA MET A 304 11.83 -3.16 15.72
C MET A 304 11.41 -3.23 14.25
N GLN A 305 10.11 -3.05 13.95
CA GLN A 305 9.60 -2.97 12.58
C GLN A 305 10.15 -1.72 11.86
N ALA A 306 10.15 -0.58 12.55
CA ALA A 306 10.70 0.65 12.02
C ALA A 306 12.20 0.55 11.70
N ALA A 307 12.98 -0.15 12.53
CA ALA A 307 14.41 -0.38 12.32
C ALA A 307 14.69 -1.12 11.00
N VAL A 308 13.89 -2.15 10.69
CA VAL A 308 13.95 -2.84 9.39
C VAL A 308 13.65 -1.85 8.26
N GLY A 309 12.62 -1.02 8.43
CA GLY A 309 12.25 0.01 7.45
C GLY A 309 13.35 1.02 7.17
N CYS A 310 14.08 1.47 8.20
CA CYS A 310 15.23 2.37 8.05
C CYS A 310 16.35 1.75 7.19
N ALA A 311 16.59 0.45 7.30
CA ALA A 311 17.56 -0.24 6.45
C ALA A 311 17.05 -0.42 5.01
N GLN A 312 15.76 -0.67 4.83
CA GLN A 312 15.12 -0.86 3.52
C GLN A 312 15.06 0.41 2.69
N ILE A 313 14.71 1.56 3.29
CA ILE A 313 14.50 2.81 2.55
C ILE A 313 15.77 3.26 1.79
N VAL A 314 16.94 2.96 2.29
CA VAL A 314 18.22 3.27 1.64
C VAL A 314 18.40 2.48 0.33
N LYS A 315 17.88 1.26 0.26
CA LYS A 315 17.98 0.36 -0.91
C LYS A 315 16.86 0.60 -1.92
N PHE A 316 15.79 1.24 -1.47
CA PHE A 316 14.52 1.31 -2.18
C PHE A 316 14.61 1.88 -3.61
N PRO A 317 15.41 2.92 -3.93
CA PRO A 317 15.56 3.38 -5.31
C PRO A 317 16.05 2.28 -6.28
N LYS A 318 16.94 1.40 -5.83
CA LYS A 318 17.41 0.26 -6.63
C LYS A 318 16.32 -0.80 -6.83
N PHE A 319 15.47 -1.01 -5.82
CA PHE A 319 14.33 -1.92 -5.94
C PHE A 319 13.32 -1.44 -6.99
N VAL A 320 13.06 -0.14 -7.04
CA VAL A 320 12.16 0.45 -8.04
C VAL A 320 12.69 0.24 -9.47
N GLU A 321 13.98 0.51 -9.71
CA GLU A 321 14.57 0.32 -11.05
C GLU A 321 14.57 -1.16 -11.44
N ARG A 322 14.94 -2.08 -10.54
CA ARG A 322 14.91 -3.51 -10.84
C ARG A 322 13.52 -4.03 -11.17
N ARG A 323 12.46 -3.53 -10.49
CA ARG A 323 11.06 -3.86 -10.84
C ARG A 323 10.70 -3.44 -12.26
N ARG A 324 11.17 -2.27 -12.71
CA ARG A 324 10.98 -1.77 -14.07
C ARG A 324 11.71 -2.64 -15.09
N GLU A 325 12.97 -2.94 -14.83
CA GLU A 325 13.79 -3.82 -15.69
C GLU A 325 13.13 -5.20 -15.86
N ASN A 326 12.69 -5.81 -14.74
CA ASN A 326 12.00 -7.09 -14.75
C ASN A 326 10.69 -7.04 -15.55
N PHE A 327 9.90 -5.97 -15.37
CA PHE A 327 8.65 -5.76 -16.10
C PHE A 327 8.91 -5.63 -17.61
N ASP A 328 9.85 -4.78 -18.00
CA ASP A 328 10.17 -4.54 -19.41
C ASP A 328 10.72 -5.81 -20.08
N ARG A 329 11.57 -6.57 -19.38
CA ARG A 329 12.10 -7.85 -19.85
C ARG A 329 10.99 -8.88 -20.03
N LEU A 330 10.08 -9.02 -19.06
CA LEU A 330 8.96 -9.93 -19.18
C LEU A 330 8.04 -9.54 -20.33
N LYS A 331 7.75 -8.25 -20.49
CA LYS A 331 6.94 -7.73 -21.59
C LYS A 331 7.57 -8.03 -22.94
N ALA A 332 8.87 -7.82 -23.09
CA ALA A 332 9.61 -8.16 -24.30
C ALA A 332 9.59 -9.69 -24.55
N GLY A 333 9.75 -10.49 -23.50
CA GLY A 333 9.68 -11.94 -23.56
C GLY A 333 8.31 -12.48 -24.02
N LEU A 334 7.23 -11.75 -23.75
CA LEU A 334 5.87 -12.10 -24.16
C LEU A 334 5.46 -11.51 -25.53
N ALA A 335 6.36 -10.83 -26.24
CA ALA A 335 6.06 -10.35 -27.60
C ALA A 335 5.65 -11.51 -28.51
N GLY A 336 4.63 -11.27 -29.35
CA GLY A 336 4.04 -12.27 -30.26
C GLY A 336 2.90 -13.09 -29.63
N THR A 337 2.42 -12.72 -28.43
CA THR A 337 1.23 -13.33 -27.80
C THR A 337 0.00 -12.39 -27.84
N GLU A 338 0.08 -11.27 -28.54
CA GLU A 338 -0.93 -10.22 -28.54
C GLU A 338 -2.26 -10.63 -29.20
N ASP A 339 -2.26 -11.72 -29.98
CA ASP A 339 -3.47 -12.35 -30.50
C ASP A 339 -4.26 -13.11 -29.43
N LYS A 340 -3.58 -13.63 -28.39
CA LYS A 340 -4.13 -14.46 -27.30
C LYS A 340 -4.22 -13.70 -25.96
N LEU A 341 -3.33 -12.74 -25.70
CA LEU A 341 -3.20 -12.05 -24.44
C LEU A 341 -3.34 -10.52 -24.60
N ILE A 342 -3.84 -9.88 -23.55
CA ILE A 342 -3.75 -8.43 -23.36
C ILE A 342 -2.69 -8.18 -22.28
N LEU A 343 -1.62 -7.51 -22.68
CA LEU A 343 -0.52 -7.15 -21.80
C LEU A 343 -0.74 -5.74 -21.20
N PRO A 344 -0.21 -5.47 -20.00
CA PRO A 344 -0.45 -4.23 -19.29
C PRO A 344 0.24 -3.04 -20.00
N VAL A 345 -0.43 -1.88 -19.91
CA VAL A 345 0.04 -0.61 -20.44
C VAL A 345 0.11 0.41 -19.30
N PRO A 346 1.22 1.14 -19.14
CA PRO A 346 1.30 2.19 -18.15
C PRO A 346 0.27 3.30 -18.41
N CYS A 347 -0.25 3.90 -17.35
CA CYS A 347 -1.05 5.11 -17.46
C CYS A 347 -0.19 6.22 -18.10
N GLU A 348 -0.81 7.05 -18.93
CA GLU A 348 -0.12 8.18 -19.52
C GLU A 348 0.50 9.12 -18.47
N ASN A 349 1.59 9.76 -18.80
CA ASN A 349 2.33 10.66 -17.90
C ASN A 349 2.86 10.01 -16.64
N SER A 350 2.92 8.67 -16.58
CA SER A 350 3.43 7.92 -15.43
C SER A 350 4.75 7.20 -15.71
N ARG A 351 5.48 6.94 -14.63
CA ARG A 351 6.61 6.01 -14.59
C ARG A 351 6.38 5.01 -13.45
N PRO A 352 5.68 3.90 -13.71
CA PRO A 352 5.27 2.96 -12.68
C PRO A 352 6.44 2.31 -11.93
N SER A 353 6.21 2.00 -10.67
CA SER A 353 6.98 1.06 -9.88
C SER A 353 6.16 -0.22 -9.78
N TRP A 354 6.39 -1.15 -10.69
CA TRP A 354 5.53 -2.30 -10.86
C TRP A 354 5.57 -3.27 -9.67
N PHE A 355 4.40 -3.60 -9.15
CA PHE A 355 4.26 -4.65 -8.14
C PHE A 355 4.18 -6.04 -8.77
N GLY A 356 3.42 -6.16 -9.86
CA GLY A 356 3.23 -7.37 -10.64
C GLY A 356 2.95 -7.07 -12.10
N PHE A 357 2.98 -8.11 -12.93
CA PHE A 357 2.70 -8.07 -14.36
C PHE A 357 1.34 -8.71 -14.62
N LEU A 358 0.34 -7.89 -14.94
CA LEU A 358 -1.02 -8.31 -15.24
C LEU A 358 -1.13 -8.91 -16.65
N ILE A 359 -1.89 -9.99 -16.80
CA ILE A 359 -2.14 -10.67 -18.05
C ILE A 359 -3.63 -10.97 -18.12
N THR A 360 -4.31 -10.46 -19.14
CA THR A 360 -5.71 -10.82 -19.42
C THR A 360 -5.79 -11.71 -20.64
N CYS A 361 -6.37 -12.89 -20.49
CA CYS A 361 -6.64 -13.80 -21.58
C CYS A 361 -7.73 -13.23 -22.50
N LYS A 362 -7.54 -13.36 -23.83
CA LYS A 362 -8.54 -13.00 -24.83
C LYS A 362 -9.56 -14.12 -25.00
N GLU A 363 -10.64 -13.81 -25.72
CA GLU A 363 -11.67 -14.79 -26.06
C GLU A 363 -11.04 -16.00 -26.73
N GLY A 364 -11.47 -17.21 -26.31
CA GLY A 364 -10.92 -18.47 -26.77
C GLY A 364 -9.75 -19.01 -25.95
N VAL A 365 -9.15 -18.23 -25.04
CA VAL A 365 -8.07 -18.66 -24.15
C VAL A 365 -8.62 -18.88 -22.74
N ASP A 366 -8.57 -20.11 -22.25
CA ASP A 366 -9.01 -20.45 -20.89
C ASP A 366 -7.95 -20.06 -19.84
N ARG A 367 -8.19 -18.95 -19.13
CA ARG A 367 -7.33 -18.46 -18.06
C ARG A 367 -6.99 -19.53 -17.01
N ASN A 368 -7.96 -20.39 -16.64
CA ASN A 368 -7.73 -21.42 -15.63
C ASN A 368 -6.71 -22.45 -16.10
N LYS A 369 -6.78 -22.87 -17.37
CA LYS A 369 -5.80 -23.81 -17.93
C LYS A 369 -4.42 -23.18 -18.05
N VAL A 370 -4.35 -21.91 -18.49
CA VAL A 370 -3.08 -21.16 -18.53
C VAL A 370 -2.45 -21.10 -17.14
N VAL A 371 -3.21 -20.67 -16.13
CA VAL A 371 -2.74 -20.58 -14.74
C VAL A 371 -2.29 -21.94 -14.20
N GLN A 372 -3.07 -23.01 -14.44
CA GLN A 372 -2.68 -24.35 -13.98
C GLN A 372 -1.38 -24.83 -14.63
N TYR A 373 -1.19 -24.57 -15.93
CA TYR A 373 0.06 -24.90 -16.61
C TYR A 373 1.25 -24.14 -15.99
N VAL A 374 1.10 -22.83 -15.82
CA VAL A 374 2.12 -21.93 -15.28
C VAL A 374 2.51 -22.32 -13.84
N GLU A 375 1.52 -22.58 -12.98
CA GLU A 375 1.73 -23.05 -11.60
C GLU A 375 2.40 -24.44 -11.55
N ASN A 376 2.01 -25.37 -12.43
CA ASN A 376 2.62 -26.70 -12.52
C ASN A 376 4.09 -26.67 -12.97
N HIS A 377 4.52 -25.57 -13.61
CA HIS A 377 5.91 -25.33 -13.97
C HIS A 377 6.66 -24.44 -12.95
N GLY A 378 6.14 -24.34 -11.72
CA GLY A 378 6.79 -23.65 -10.61
C GLY A 378 6.58 -22.14 -10.56
N VAL A 379 5.94 -21.51 -11.53
CA VAL A 379 5.70 -20.07 -11.54
C VAL A 379 4.41 -19.73 -10.79
N GLN A 380 4.54 -19.06 -9.67
CA GLN A 380 3.38 -18.63 -8.87
C GLN A 380 2.60 -17.52 -9.54
N THR A 381 1.28 -17.66 -9.56
CA THR A 381 0.33 -16.67 -10.08
C THR A 381 -0.58 -16.12 -8.98
N ARG A 382 -1.24 -15.02 -9.23
CA ARG A 382 -2.32 -14.47 -8.39
C ARG A 382 -3.42 -13.87 -9.26
N MET A 383 -4.64 -13.83 -8.70
CA MET A 383 -5.73 -13.05 -9.28
C MET A 383 -5.57 -11.57 -8.90
N LEU A 384 -6.13 -10.67 -9.70
CA LEU A 384 -6.08 -9.25 -9.38
C LEU A 384 -7.05 -8.94 -8.24
N PHE A 385 -6.51 -8.64 -7.06
CA PHE A 385 -7.25 -8.26 -5.86
C PHE A 385 -8.50 -9.15 -5.63
N ALA A 386 -9.66 -8.51 -5.42
CA ALA A 386 -10.94 -9.21 -5.28
C ALA A 386 -11.59 -9.60 -6.63
N GLY A 387 -10.99 -9.23 -7.78
CA GLY A 387 -11.71 -9.33 -9.06
C GLY A 387 -12.95 -8.43 -9.05
N ASN A 388 -14.11 -8.93 -8.63
CA ASN A 388 -15.30 -8.14 -8.38
C ASN A 388 -15.76 -8.31 -6.92
N LEU A 389 -15.38 -7.35 -6.06
CA LEU A 389 -15.67 -7.38 -4.64
C LEU A 389 -17.18 -7.54 -4.34
N THR A 390 -18.04 -6.93 -5.18
CA THR A 390 -19.50 -6.99 -4.97
C THR A 390 -20.08 -8.39 -5.15
N LYS A 391 -19.33 -9.35 -5.72
CA LYS A 391 -19.74 -10.75 -5.89
C LYS A 391 -19.23 -11.68 -4.79
N HIS A 392 -18.40 -11.19 -3.88
CA HIS A 392 -17.89 -11.97 -2.77
C HIS A 392 -18.95 -12.24 -1.70
N PRO A 393 -18.81 -13.32 -0.91
CA PRO A 393 -19.76 -13.65 0.18
C PRO A 393 -19.97 -12.54 1.21
N CYS A 394 -18.95 -11.68 1.45
CA CYS A 394 -19.09 -10.55 2.36
C CYS A 394 -20.16 -9.52 1.91
N PHE A 395 -20.56 -9.52 0.64
CA PHE A 395 -21.64 -8.70 0.10
C PHE A 395 -23.01 -9.40 0.04
N ASP A 396 -23.14 -10.66 0.47
CA ASP A 396 -24.41 -11.43 0.33
C ASP A 396 -25.60 -10.68 0.97
N GLN A 397 -25.43 -10.17 2.17
CA GLN A 397 -26.49 -9.42 2.85
C GLN A 397 -26.84 -8.12 2.11
N MET A 398 -25.84 -7.36 1.68
CA MET A 398 -26.04 -6.10 0.96
C MET A 398 -26.70 -6.34 -0.41
N ARG A 399 -26.33 -7.41 -1.11
CA ARG A 399 -27.00 -7.81 -2.36
C ARG A 399 -28.45 -8.23 -2.12
N ALA A 400 -28.73 -8.94 -1.03
CA ALA A 400 -30.10 -9.40 -0.71
C ALA A 400 -31.03 -8.24 -0.37
N THR A 401 -30.53 -7.19 0.28
CA THR A 401 -31.31 -5.98 0.64
C THR A 401 -31.30 -4.91 -0.44
N GLY A 402 -30.30 -4.90 -1.31
CA GLY A 402 -30.07 -3.81 -2.27
C GLY A 402 -29.56 -2.52 -1.62
N GLU A 403 -29.14 -2.57 -0.35
CA GLU A 403 -28.75 -1.40 0.44
C GLU A 403 -27.27 -1.42 0.82
N GLY A 404 -26.73 -0.26 1.18
CA GLY A 404 -25.38 -0.11 1.73
C GLY A 404 -24.26 0.00 0.69
N TYR A 405 -24.57 -0.07 -0.60
CA TYR A 405 -23.63 0.16 -1.70
C TYR A 405 -24.36 0.64 -2.96
N ARG A 406 -23.63 1.20 -3.91
CA ARG A 406 -24.15 1.60 -5.23
C ARG A 406 -23.16 1.20 -6.34
N ILE A 407 -23.70 0.77 -7.47
CA ILE A 407 -22.91 0.50 -8.70
C ILE A 407 -23.32 1.54 -9.74
N VAL A 408 -22.33 2.09 -10.46
CA VAL A 408 -22.51 3.01 -11.58
C VAL A 408 -22.48 2.24 -12.88
N GLY A 409 -23.63 2.21 -13.58
CA GLY A 409 -23.75 1.43 -14.83
C GLY A 409 -23.53 -0.07 -14.62
N GLU A 410 -22.68 -0.66 -15.47
CA GLU A 410 -22.30 -2.07 -15.43
C GLU A 410 -20.81 -2.20 -15.09
N LEU A 411 -20.43 -3.26 -14.39
CA LEU A 411 -19.05 -3.58 -14.05
C LEU A 411 -18.44 -4.60 -15.04
N THR A 412 -18.57 -4.31 -16.33
CA THR A 412 -18.22 -5.25 -17.42
C THR A 412 -16.74 -5.59 -17.43
N ASN A 413 -15.85 -4.58 -17.35
CA ASN A 413 -14.42 -4.82 -17.31
C ASN A 413 -13.98 -5.44 -15.99
N THR A 414 -14.58 -5.03 -14.88
CA THR A 414 -14.37 -5.64 -13.55
C THR A 414 -14.69 -7.14 -13.59
N ASP A 415 -15.82 -7.55 -14.18
CA ASP A 415 -16.20 -8.95 -14.35
C ASP A 415 -15.24 -9.70 -15.28
N ARG A 416 -14.84 -9.07 -16.39
CA ARG A 416 -13.83 -9.62 -17.29
C ARG A 416 -12.51 -9.86 -16.57
N ILE A 417 -12.04 -8.93 -15.78
CA ILE A 417 -10.81 -9.08 -14.99
C ILE A 417 -10.94 -10.26 -14.02
N MET A 418 -12.04 -10.39 -13.33
CA MET A 418 -12.28 -11.50 -12.40
C MET A 418 -12.19 -12.86 -13.10
N ASN A 419 -12.71 -12.97 -14.33
CA ASN A 419 -12.76 -14.21 -15.07
C ASN A 419 -11.46 -14.52 -15.82
N ASP A 420 -10.85 -13.53 -16.47
CA ASP A 420 -9.87 -13.73 -17.51
C ASP A 420 -8.47 -13.24 -17.16
N THR A 421 -8.29 -12.58 -15.99
CA THR A 421 -7.00 -11.96 -15.61
C THR A 421 -6.30 -12.73 -14.50
N PHE A 422 -4.98 -12.79 -14.58
CA PHE A 422 -4.06 -13.19 -13.52
C PHE A 422 -2.81 -12.33 -13.58
N TRP A 423 -1.93 -12.42 -12.59
CA TRP A 423 -0.65 -11.74 -12.62
C TRP A 423 0.49 -12.59 -12.07
N VAL A 424 1.69 -12.26 -12.48
CA VAL A 424 2.95 -12.85 -12.04
C VAL A 424 3.87 -11.78 -11.46
N GLY A 425 4.83 -12.19 -10.64
CA GLY A 425 5.72 -11.25 -9.94
C GLY A 425 6.80 -10.65 -10.84
N VAL A 426 7.24 -9.45 -10.46
CA VAL A 426 8.41 -8.77 -11.04
C VAL A 426 9.27 -8.14 -9.93
N TYR A 427 9.33 -8.76 -8.74
CA TYR A 427 10.01 -8.21 -7.57
C TYR A 427 11.54 -8.17 -7.72
N PRO A 428 12.27 -7.34 -6.95
CA PRO A 428 13.69 -7.06 -7.18
C PRO A 428 14.63 -8.24 -6.99
N GLY A 429 14.20 -9.30 -6.30
CA GLY A 429 15.02 -10.50 -6.10
C GLY A 429 14.98 -11.50 -7.26
N MET A 430 14.27 -11.19 -8.35
CA MET A 430 14.22 -12.06 -9.54
C MET A 430 15.43 -11.79 -10.43
N THR A 431 16.09 -12.87 -10.90
CA THR A 431 17.16 -12.78 -11.89
C THR A 431 16.59 -12.71 -13.30
N ASP A 432 17.44 -12.39 -14.26
CA ASP A 432 17.07 -12.34 -15.66
C ASP A 432 16.60 -13.70 -16.18
N GLU A 433 17.30 -14.78 -15.76
CA GLU A 433 16.95 -16.16 -16.11
C GLU A 433 15.58 -16.56 -15.57
N MET A 434 15.21 -16.11 -14.37
CA MET A 434 13.89 -16.35 -13.79
C MET A 434 12.77 -15.66 -14.63
N ILE A 435 13.00 -14.42 -15.07
CA ILE A 435 12.06 -13.67 -15.91
C ILE A 435 11.93 -14.33 -17.30
N ASP A 436 13.04 -14.75 -17.91
CA ASP A 436 13.03 -15.43 -19.22
C ASP A 436 12.31 -16.77 -19.15
N TYR A 437 12.57 -17.55 -18.08
CA TYR A 437 11.84 -18.81 -17.86
C TYR A 437 10.32 -18.58 -17.69
N MET A 438 9.93 -17.56 -16.92
CA MET A 438 8.54 -17.18 -16.74
C MET A 438 7.87 -16.81 -18.07
N ALA A 439 8.53 -15.97 -18.89
CA ALA A 439 8.02 -15.59 -20.20
C ALA A 439 7.82 -16.81 -21.11
N LYS A 440 8.83 -17.71 -21.17
CA LYS A 440 8.76 -18.96 -21.93
C LYS A 440 7.59 -19.82 -21.46
N THR A 441 7.45 -20.03 -20.15
CA THR A 441 6.37 -20.87 -19.57
C THR A 441 4.99 -20.33 -19.90
N ILE A 442 4.78 -19.01 -19.85
CA ILE A 442 3.51 -18.37 -20.19
C ILE A 442 3.22 -18.55 -21.68
N LYS A 443 4.20 -18.37 -22.57
CA LYS A 443 4.03 -18.64 -24.03
C LYS A 443 3.60 -20.07 -24.28
N GLU A 444 4.31 -21.04 -23.73
CA GLU A 444 3.97 -22.46 -23.86
C GLU A 444 2.55 -22.77 -23.36
N ALA A 445 2.14 -22.12 -22.26
CA ALA A 445 0.78 -22.29 -21.71
C ALA A 445 -0.31 -21.81 -22.69
N VAL A 446 -0.12 -20.65 -23.33
CA VAL A 446 -1.12 -20.09 -24.26
C VAL A 446 -1.07 -20.76 -25.65
N ASP A 447 0.08 -21.33 -26.05
CA ASP A 447 0.19 -22.06 -27.33
C ASP A 447 -0.52 -23.39 -27.29
N GLN A 448 -0.84 -23.91 -26.12
CA GLN A 448 -1.65 -25.14 -25.94
C GLN A 448 -3.16 -24.87 -25.91
N GLN A 449 -3.58 -23.59 -25.99
CA GLN A 449 -4.99 -23.20 -26.06
C GLN A 449 -5.39 -22.91 -27.52
#